data_17acb99f549b06bddb55233ead5b5a8a
#
_entry.id   17acb99f549b06bddb55233ead5b5a8a
#
_cell.length_a   1.000
_cell.length_b   1.000
_cell.length_c   1.000
_cell.angle_alpha   90.00
_cell.angle_beta   90.00
_cell.angle_gamma   90.00
#
_symmetry.space_group_name_H-M   'P 1'
#
loop_
_entity.id
_entity.type
_entity.pdbx_description
1 polymer ?
#
loop_
_entity_poly.entity_id
_entity_poly.type
_entity_poly.pdbx_seq_one_letter_code
_entity_poly.pdbx_strand_id
1 'polypeptide(L)'
;MKNIFQNEKLIFSLIVINILVIYFHSFDFFEPFFYVFDLLDIALTIFFSFEIIHSIFFVNKSFSVYIKNNWNKLDFIAIILSLPSILVLFNSEFEMLTGFIALRTLRIFKTLRIIEFIPGGKKISKKVLGAFKGVAFILFTFVVFTTVISLVSVGLFKHVAPDYFQNAFDSFYTIFKIFSGDGFSDVVSQIQENSNTAATVFAKLYFVLIVFSGSILGLSLVNSVFINEMTTIVDEVDENNDKAIDELKLQIKALNDKQDVILNQLTQLMEDKKNQS
;
A
#
# COMPACT_ATOMS: atom_id res chain seq x y z
N MET A 1 16.23 -29.74 -9.86
CA MET A 1 15.21 -28.91 -10.53
C MET A 1 14.72 -27.88 -9.53
N LYS A 2 14.89 -26.56 -9.79
CA LYS A 2 14.22 -25.52 -9.00
C LYS A 2 12.72 -25.78 -9.14
N ASN A 3 11.99 -25.92 -8.03
CA ASN A 3 10.54 -26.04 -8.05
C ASN A 3 9.96 -24.86 -8.84
N ILE A 4 8.98 -25.13 -9.71
CA ILE A 4 8.31 -24.11 -10.54
C ILE A 4 7.84 -22.94 -9.67
N PHE A 5 7.39 -23.21 -8.44
CA PHE A 5 6.94 -22.22 -7.44
C PHE A 5 8.07 -21.42 -6.76
N GLN A 6 9.34 -21.70 -7.08
CA GLN A 6 10.49 -20.93 -6.58
C GLN A 6 11.20 -20.13 -7.69
N ASN A 7 10.64 -20.16 -8.89
CA ASN A 7 11.19 -19.41 -10.02
C ASN A 7 10.63 -17.97 -10.02
N GLU A 8 11.39 -17.05 -9.43
CA GLU A 8 11.00 -15.64 -9.32
C GLU A 8 10.64 -15.00 -10.66
N LYS A 9 11.38 -15.34 -11.75
CA LYS A 9 11.09 -14.80 -13.09
C LYS A 9 9.74 -15.28 -13.63
N LEU A 10 9.39 -16.54 -13.39
CA LEU A 10 8.11 -17.10 -13.82
C LEU A 10 6.96 -16.45 -13.03
N ILE A 11 7.11 -16.35 -11.70
CA ILE A 11 6.09 -15.72 -10.84
C ILE A 11 5.89 -14.25 -11.27
N PHE A 12 6.98 -13.51 -11.47
CA PHE A 12 6.91 -12.13 -11.96
C PHE A 12 6.16 -12.04 -13.30
N SER A 13 6.50 -12.90 -14.28
CA SER A 13 5.81 -12.91 -15.59
C SER A 13 4.32 -13.20 -15.45
N LEU A 14 3.92 -14.14 -14.59
CA LEU A 14 2.52 -14.46 -14.34
C LEU A 14 1.76 -13.31 -13.67
N ILE A 15 2.42 -12.56 -12.78
CA ILE A 15 1.83 -11.35 -12.19
C ILE A 15 1.61 -10.27 -13.26
N VAL A 16 2.60 -10.06 -14.15
CA VAL A 16 2.46 -9.10 -15.26
C VAL A 16 1.33 -9.52 -16.19
N ILE A 17 1.23 -10.80 -16.55
CA ILE A 17 0.12 -11.33 -17.36
C ILE A 17 -1.22 -11.08 -16.64
N ASN A 18 -1.31 -11.30 -15.34
CA ASN A 18 -2.53 -11.05 -14.58
C ASN A 18 -2.94 -9.56 -14.62
N ILE A 19 -1.97 -8.65 -14.50
CA ILE A 19 -2.22 -7.21 -14.63
C ILE A 19 -2.77 -6.88 -16.01
N LEU A 20 -2.16 -7.41 -17.06
CA LEU A 20 -2.60 -7.17 -18.44
C LEU A 20 -4.00 -7.73 -18.69
N VAL A 21 -4.31 -8.93 -18.18
CA VAL A 21 -5.65 -9.53 -18.27
C VAL A 21 -6.70 -8.63 -17.62
N ILE A 22 -6.46 -8.16 -16.39
CA ILE A 22 -7.38 -7.26 -15.68
C ILE A 22 -7.52 -5.92 -16.44
N TYR A 23 -6.40 -5.38 -16.94
CA TYR A 23 -6.39 -4.12 -17.69
C TYR A 23 -7.20 -4.23 -18.99
N PHE A 24 -6.94 -5.22 -19.83
CA PHE A 24 -7.67 -5.39 -21.09
C PHE A 24 -9.12 -5.80 -20.90
N HIS A 25 -9.45 -6.50 -19.82
CA HIS A 25 -10.84 -6.81 -19.45
C HIS A 25 -11.67 -5.56 -19.14
N SER A 26 -11.06 -4.40 -18.86
CA SER A 26 -11.78 -3.15 -18.58
C SER A 26 -12.21 -2.38 -19.84
N PHE A 27 -11.81 -2.81 -21.04
CA PHE A 27 -12.15 -2.15 -22.29
C PHE A 27 -13.24 -2.92 -23.06
N ASP A 28 -14.33 -2.27 -23.39
CA ASP A 28 -15.45 -2.84 -24.16
C ASP A 28 -15.00 -3.39 -25.53
N PHE A 29 -13.93 -2.81 -26.11
CA PHE A 29 -13.34 -3.31 -27.36
C PHE A 29 -12.94 -4.78 -27.30
N PHE A 30 -12.58 -5.30 -26.15
CA PHE A 30 -12.18 -6.68 -25.93
C PHE A 30 -13.33 -7.58 -25.44
N GLU A 31 -14.58 -7.12 -25.45
CA GLU A 31 -15.75 -7.90 -25.05
C GLU A 31 -15.80 -9.32 -25.61
N PRO A 32 -15.49 -9.56 -26.91
CA PRO A 32 -15.45 -10.91 -27.47
C PRO A 32 -14.43 -11.86 -26.83
N PHE A 33 -13.46 -11.32 -26.13
CA PHE A 33 -12.39 -12.07 -25.44
C PHE A 33 -12.59 -12.19 -23.93
N PHE A 34 -13.64 -11.62 -23.35
CA PHE A 34 -13.87 -11.62 -21.90
C PHE A 34 -13.88 -13.03 -21.32
N TYR A 35 -14.47 -13.99 -22.00
CA TYR A 35 -14.45 -15.38 -21.57
C TYR A 35 -13.02 -15.94 -21.45
N VAL A 36 -12.13 -15.58 -22.38
CA VAL A 36 -10.71 -15.99 -22.34
C VAL A 36 -9.99 -15.32 -21.16
N PHE A 37 -10.26 -14.05 -20.93
CA PHE A 37 -9.67 -13.31 -19.80
C PHE A 37 -10.13 -13.86 -18.45
N ASP A 38 -11.41 -14.22 -18.31
CA ASP A 38 -11.93 -14.86 -17.11
C ASP A 38 -11.28 -16.25 -16.88
N LEU A 39 -11.14 -17.05 -17.93
CA LEU A 39 -10.48 -18.35 -17.86
C LEU A 39 -9.00 -18.21 -17.44
N LEU A 40 -8.28 -17.24 -17.99
CA LEU A 40 -6.91 -16.93 -17.64
C LEU A 40 -6.79 -16.46 -16.17
N ASP A 41 -7.68 -15.56 -15.74
CA ASP A 41 -7.67 -15.10 -14.33
C ASP A 41 -7.90 -16.24 -13.34
N ILE A 42 -8.81 -17.14 -13.67
CA ILE A 42 -9.09 -18.33 -12.84
C ILE A 42 -7.86 -19.26 -12.82
N ALA A 43 -7.26 -19.54 -13.98
CA ALA A 43 -6.07 -20.36 -14.05
C ALA A 43 -4.92 -19.78 -13.23
N LEU A 44 -4.71 -18.46 -13.31
CA LEU A 44 -3.72 -17.74 -12.50
C LEU A 44 -4.06 -17.78 -11.00
N THR A 45 -5.34 -17.64 -10.65
CA THR A 45 -5.77 -17.73 -9.24
C THR A 45 -5.51 -19.11 -8.66
N ILE A 46 -5.78 -20.17 -9.42
CA ILE A 46 -5.49 -21.55 -9.04
C ILE A 46 -3.98 -21.74 -8.89
N PHE A 47 -3.18 -21.27 -9.84
CA PHE A 47 -1.73 -21.36 -9.77
C PHE A 47 -1.17 -20.69 -8.52
N PHE A 48 -1.56 -19.44 -8.23
CA PHE A 48 -1.11 -18.73 -7.03
C PHE A 48 -1.62 -19.36 -5.74
N SER A 49 -2.81 -19.97 -5.74
CA SER A 49 -3.32 -20.73 -4.60
C SER A 49 -2.44 -21.94 -4.30
N PHE A 50 -2.05 -22.71 -5.32
CA PHE A 50 -1.12 -23.83 -5.18
C PHE A 50 0.28 -23.36 -4.73
N GLU A 51 0.77 -22.24 -5.22
CA GLU A 51 2.03 -21.65 -4.77
C GLU A 51 2.02 -21.35 -3.27
N ILE A 52 0.94 -20.71 -2.76
CA ILE A 52 0.81 -20.44 -1.33
C ILE A 52 0.72 -21.72 -0.51
N ILE A 53 -0.08 -22.67 -0.95
CA ILE A 53 -0.19 -23.99 -0.28
C ILE A 53 1.19 -24.64 -0.21
N HIS A 54 1.91 -24.66 -1.34
CA HIS A 54 3.28 -25.19 -1.38
C HIS A 54 4.20 -24.43 -0.43
N SER A 55 4.13 -23.09 -0.40
CA SER A 55 4.94 -22.27 0.50
C SER A 55 4.65 -22.55 1.98
N ILE A 56 3.39 -22.75 2.36
CA ILE A 56 3.00 -23.05 3.74
C ILE A 56 3.51 -24.44 4.16
N PHE A 57 3.28 -25.47 3.35
CA PHE A 57 3.54 -26.85 3.77
C PHE A 57 5.00 -27.27 3.56
N PHE A 58 5.64 -26.84 2.48
CA PHE A 58 6.97 -27.33 2.10
C PHE A 58 8.11 -26.35 2.43
N VAL A 59 7.85 -25.03 2.39
CA VAL A 59 8.89 -24.02 2.67
C VAL A 59 8.88 -23.62 4.14
N ASN A 60 7.75 -23.17 4.64
CA ASN A 60 7.62 -22.64 6.01
C ASN A 60 7.21 -23.71 7.04
N LYS A 61 6.75 -24.88 6.60
CA LYS A 61 6.30 -26.02 7.42
C LYS A 61 5.24 -25.70 8.47
N SER A 62 4.76 -24.46 8.54
CA SER A 62 3.73 -23.98 9.45
C SER A 62 3.07 -22.71 8.95
N PHE A 63 1.75 -22.65 9.04
CA PHE A 63 0.96 -21.47 8.73
C PHE A 63 1.34 -20.24 9.60
N SER A 64 1.61 -20.48 10.89
CA SER A 64 2.04 -19.41 11.81
C SER A 64 3.37 -18.79 11.41
N VAL A 65 4.30 -19.58 10.88
CA VAL A 65 5.59 -19.08 10.39
C VAL A 65 5.40 -18.32 9.08
N TYR A 66 4.58 -18.85 8.18
CA TYR A 66 4.25 -18.21 6.91
C TYR A 66 3.68 -16.78 7.11
N ILE A 67 2.69 -16.63 7.99
CA ILE A 67 2.02 -15.35 8.27
C ILE A 67 2.91 -14.34 9.04
N LYS A 68 4.01 -14.74 9.65
CA LYS A 68 4.94 -13.78 10.28
C LYS A 68 5.54 -12.79 9.26
N ASN A 69 5.71 -13.21 8.03
CA ASN A 69 6.15 -12.32 6.96
C ASN A 69 4.97 -11.50 6.43
N ASN A 70 5.10 -10.17 6.43
CA ASN A 70 4.05 -9.26 5.97
C ASN A 70 3.72 -9.42 4.47
N TRP A 71 4.69 -9.84 3.65
CA TRP A 71 4.47 -10.12 2.23
C TRP A 71 3.62 -11.37 2.03
N ASN A 72 3.91 -12.41 2.76
CA ASN A 72 3.09 -13.61 2.75
C ASN A 72 1.66 -13.36 3.22
N LYS A 73 1.46 -12.41 4.16
CA LYS A 73 0.10 -11.96 4.54
C LYS A 73 -0.62 -11.30 3.38
N LEU A 74 0.05 -10.40 2.64
CA LEU A 74 -0.53 -9.74 1.48
C LEU A 74 -0.94 -10.77 0.42
N ASP A 75 -0.06 -11.72 0.11
CA ASP A 75 -0.35 -12.80 -0.83
C ASP A 75 -1.56 -13.62 -0.39
N PHE A 76 -1.62 -14.00 0.87
CA PHE A 76 -2.71 -14.78 1.43
C PHE A 76 -4.05 -14.02 1.39
N ILE A 77 -4.06 -12.74 1.78
CA ILE A 77 -5.25 -11.88 1.72
C ILE A 77 -5.68 -11.69 0.26
N ALA A 78 -4.74 -11.43 -0.65
CA ALA A 78 -5.04 -11.24 -2.06
C ALA A 78 -5.69 -12.47 -2.69
N ILE A 79 -5.27 -13.68 -2.31
CA ILE A 79 -5.89 -14.93 -2.80
C ILE A 79 -7.27 -15.13 -2.18
N ILE A 80 -7.45 -14.94 -0.88
CA ILE A 80 -8.77 -15.04 -0.25
C ILE A 80 -9.77 -14.11 -0.93
N LEU A 81 -9.37 -12.86 -1.20
CA LEU A 81 -10.21 -11.89 -1.93
C LEU A 81 -10.47 -12.28 -3.38
N SER A 82 -9.70 -13.21 -3.93
CA SER A 82 -9.89 -13.71 -5.31
C SER A 82 -10.72 -14.99 -5.40
N LEU A 83 -10.91 -15.71 -4.30
CA LEU A 83 -11.69 -16.96 -4.30
C LEU A 83 -13.13 -16.81 -4.79
N PRO A 84 -13.85 -15.68 -4.52
CA PRO A 84 -15.17 -15.46 -5.08
C PRO A 84 -15.23 -15.56 -6.61
N SER A 85 -14.15 -15.20 -7.33
CA SER A 85 -14.10 -15.37 -8.79
C SER A 85 -14.20 -16.82 -9.23
N ILE A 86 -13.75 -17.76 -8.41
CA ILE A 86 -13.85 -19.19 -8.68
C ILE A 86 -15.28 -19.70 -8.37
N LEU A 87 -15.92 -19.14 -7.35
CA LEU A 87 -17.29 -19.57 -6.94
C LEU A 87 -18.34 -19.25 -8.02
N VAL A 88 -18.14 -18.16 -8.76
CA VAL A 88 -19.02 -17.76 -9.88
C VAL A 88 -19.06 -18.85 -10.96
N LEU A 89 -17.99 -19.63 -11.18
CA LEU A 89 -17.98 -20.75 -12.12
C LEU A 89 -18.96 -21.87 -11.74
N PHE A 90 -19.27 -22.02 -10.47
CA PHE A 90 -20.13 -23.10 -9.97
C PHE A 90 -21.60 -22.67 -9.89
N ASN A 91 -21.88 -21.38 -9.79
CA ASN A 91 -23.25 -20.87 -9.75
C ASN A 91 -23.31 -19.40 -10.25
N SER A 92 -23.95 -19.21 -11.40
CA SER A 92 -24.14 -17.88 -12.02
C SER A 92 -25.04 -16.93 -11.20
N GLU A 93 -25.86 -17.44 -10.25
CA GLU A 93 -26.67 -16.58 -9.39
C GLU A 93 -25.81 -15.68 -8.47
N PHE A 94 -24.57 -16.09 -8.18
CA PHE A 94 -23.63 -15.26 -7.44
C PHE A 94 -23.17 -14.01 -8.21
N GLU A 95 -23.26 -13.99 -9.53
CA GLU A 95 -22.95 -12.79 -10.33
C GLU A 95 -23.89 -11.62 -10.05
N MET A 96 -25.15 -11.90 -9.71
CA MET A 96 -26.15 -10.86 -9.44
C MET A 96 -26.00 -10.17 -8.05
N LEU A 97 -25.22 -10.75 -7.15
CA LEU A 97 -25.00 -10.18 -5.83
C LEU A 97 -23.96 -9.07 -5.90
N THR A 98 -24.38 -7.81 -5.70
CA THR A 98 -23.52 -6.62 -5.73
C THR A 98 -22.25 -6.76 -4.86
N GLY A 99 -22.35 -7.49 -3.74
CA GLY A 99 -21.21 -7.82 -2.89
C GLY A 99 -20.16 -8.72 -3.56
N PHE A 100 -20.57 -9.66 -4.42
CA PHE A 100 -19.66 -10.52 -5.16
C PHE A 100 -18.92 -9.78 -6.26
N ILE A 101 -19.57 -8.81 -6.92
CA ILE A 101 -18.93 -7.94 -7.90
C ILE A 101 -17.83 -7.12 -7.21
N ALA A 102 -18.11 -6.55 -6.05
CA ALA A 102 -17.13 -5.81 -5.26
C ALA A 102 -15.94 -6.70 -4.84
N LEU A 103 -16.20 -7.92 -4.34
CA LEU A 103 -15.15 -8.88 -3.97
C LEU A 103 -14.31 -9.31 -5.18
N ARG A 104 -14.96 -9.52 -6.35
CA ARG A 104 -14.27 -9.83 -7.61
C ARG A 104 -13.31 -8.69 -8.01
N THR A 105 -13.70 -7.42 -7.79
CA THR A 105 -12.83 -6.27 -8.07
C THR A 105 -11.63 -6.23 -7.13
N LEU A 106 -11.76 -6.68 -5.87
CA LEU A 106 -10.65 -6.71 -4.91
C LEU A 106 -9.52 -7.67 -5.31
N ARG A 107 -9.73 -8.57 -6.28
CA ARG A 107 -8.65 -9.41 -6.85
C ARG A 107 -7.47 -8.58 -7.40
N ILE A 108 -7.69 -7.30 -7.74
CA ILE A 108 -6.63 -6.38 -8.17
C ILE A 108 -5.50 -6.27 -7.14
N PHE A 109 -5.78 -6.51 -5.85
CA PHE A 109 -4.75 -6.49 -4.81
C PHE A 109 -3.65 -7.55 -5.00
N LYS A 110 -3.90 -8.62 -5.80
CA LYS A 110 -2.83 -9.56 -6.20
C LYS A 110 -1.69 -8.86 -6.94
N THR A 111 -2.03 -7.80 -7.69
CA THR A 111 -1.04 -7.07 -8.48
C THR A 111 -0.05 -6.30 -7.61
N LEU A 112 -0.41 -5.97 -6.36
CA LEU A 112 0.51 -5.33 -5.41
C LEU A 112 1.74 -6.19 -5.10
N ARG A 113 1.66 -7.51 -5.35
CA ARG A 113 2.79 -8.42 -5.23
C ARG A 113 3.96 -8.02 -6.15
N ILE A 114 3.72 -7.30 -7.24
CA ILE A 114 4.78 -6.82 -8.13
C ILE A 114 5.83 -5.99 -7.39
N ILE A 115 5.43 -5.28 -6.33
CA ILE A 115 6.33 -4.45 -5.50
C ILE A 115 7.45 -5.29 -4.88
N GLU A 116 7.20 -6.58 -4.61
CA GLU A 116 8.20 -7.49 -4.04
C GLU A 116 9.38 -7.72 -5.01
N PHE A 117 9.12 -7.69 -6.32
CA PHE A 117 10.10 -7.96 -7.37
C PHE A 117 10.85 -6.72 -7.83
N ILE A 118 10.37 -5.51 -7.46
CA ILE A 118 11.08 -4.27 -7.76
C ILE A 118 12.30 -4.16 -6.85
N PRO A 119 13.51 -3.88 -7.40
CA PRO A 119 14.69 -3.66 -6.57
C PRO A 119 14.44 -2.57 -5.52
N GLY A 120 14.60 -2.91 -4.25
CA GLY A 120 14.31 -2.00 -3.14
C GLY A 120 12.83 -1.89 -2.75
N GLY A 121 11.89 -2.50 -3.49
CA GLY A 121 10.45 -2.41 -3.23
C GLY A 121 10.04 -2.83 -1.81
N LYS A 122 10.61 -3.92 -1.31
CA LYS A 122 10.40 -4.38 0.08
C LYS A 122 10.85 -3.33 1.11
N LYS A 123 11.98 -2.68 0.87
CA LYS A 123 12.53 -1.64 1.76
C LYS A 123 11.64 -0.39 1.75
N ILE A 124 11.23 0.05 0.56
CA ILE A 124 10.33 1.21 0.37
C ILE A 124 8.98 0.96 1.03
N SER A 125 8.35 -0.18 0.78
CA SER A 125 7.04 -0.51 1.39
C SER A 125 7.11 -0.56 2.92
N LYS A 126 8.20 -1.08 3.49
CA LYS A 126 8.39 -1.08 4.94
C LYS A 126 8.51 0.34 5.50
N LYS A 127 9.24 1.22 4.80
CA LYS A 127 9.37 2.64 5.17
C LYS A 127 8.01 3.36 5.12
N VAL A 128 7.27 3.21 4.01
CA VAL A 128 5.94 3.80 3.85
C VAL A 128 4.99 3.32 4.95
N LEU A 129 4.96 2.01 5.23
CA LEU A 129 4.10 1.46 6.29
C LEU A 129 4.53 1.95 7.69
N GLY A 130 5.83 2.17 7.92
CA GLY A 130 6.36 2.78 9.13
C GLY A 130 5.87 4.21 9.31
N ALA A 131 5.97 5.02 8.25
CA ALA A 131 5.50 6.40 8.26
C ALA A 131 3.99 6.50 8.56
N PHE A 132 3.16 5.62 8.01
CA PHE A 132 1.74 5.57 8.35
C PHE A 132 1.49 5.32 9.84
N LYS A 133 2.31 4.50 10.49
CA LYS A 133 2.19 4.29 11.94
C LYS A 133 2.52 5.55 12.74
N GLY A 134 3.56 6.28 12.34
CA GLY A 134 3.95 7.54 12.98
C GLY A 134 2.85 8.60 12.92
N VAL A 135 2.18 8.72 11.78
CA VAL A 135 1.10 9.72 11.58
C VAL A 135 -0.30 9.24 11.97
N ALA A 136 -0.47 7.97 12.36
CA ALA A 136 -1.79 7.39 12.63
C ALA A 136 -2.61 8.17 13.66
N PHE A 137 -1.97 8.67 14.72
CA PHE A 137 -2.64 9.48 15.73
C PHE A 137 -3.15 10.80 15.16
N ILE A 138 -2.38 11.45 14.30
CA ILE A 138 -2.75 12.73 13.68
C ILE A 138 -3.90 12.51 12.71
N LEU A 139 -3.84 11.45 11.89
CA LEU A 139 -4.94 11.08 11.00
C LEU A 139 -6.22 10.78 11.78
N PHE A 140 -6.14 10.04 12.87
CA PHE A 140 -7.29 9.79 13.75
C PHE A 140 -7.86 11.10 14.31
N THR A 141 -7.01 11.99 14.82
CA THR A 141 -7.43 13.31 15.33
C THR A 141 -8.10 14.13 14.24
N PHE A 142 -7.58 14.11 13.01
CA PHE A 142 -8.19 14.79 11.86
C PHE A 142 -9.57 14.23 11.52
N VAL A 143 -9.76 12.92 11.56
CA VAL A 143 -11.07 12.27 11.36
C VAL A 143 -12.05 12.68 12.47
N VAL A 144 -11.64 12.69 13.73
CA VAL A 144 -12.48 13.14 14.84
C VAL A 144 -12.86 14.61 14.67
N PHE A 145 -11.90 15.48 14.33
CA PHE A 145 -12.14 16.89 14.05
C PHE A 145 -13.16 17.09 12.93
N THR A 146 -12.99 16.38 11.80
CA THR A 146 -13.95 16.39 10.68
C THR A 146 -15.34 15.96 11.13
N THR A 147 -15.44 14.91 11.95
CA THR A 147 -16.73 14.42 12.49
C THR A 147 -17.42 15.47 13.34
N VAL A 148 -16.70 16.14 14.23
CA VAL A 148 -17.28 17.20 15.07
C VAL A 148 -17.83 18.34 14.21
N ILE A 149 -17.03 18.83 13.25
CA ILE A 149 -17.50 19.89 12.34
C ILE A 149 -18.71 19.43 11.54
N SER A 150 -18.73 18.19 11.08
CA SER A 150 -19.85 17.61 10.32
C SER A 150 -21.13 17.61 11.13
N LEU A 151 -21.09 17.21 12.39
CA LEU A 151 -22.26 17.22 13.28
C LEU A 151 -22.76 18.65 13.55
N VAL A 152 -21.86 19.61 13.75
CA VAL A 152 -22.22 21.04 13.87
C VAL A 152 -22.88 21.53 12.58
N SER A 153 -22.33 21.17 11.42
CA SER A 153 -22.86 21.57 10.10
C SER A 153 -24.27 21.00 9.84
N VAL A 154 -24.55 19.74 10.27
CA VAL A 154 -25.91 19.20 10.24
C VAL A 154 -26.87 20.06 11.04
N GLY A 155 -26.48 20.43 12.27
CA GLY A 155 -27.32 21.27 13.14
C GLY A 155 -27.62 22.65 12.55
N LEU A 156 -26.63 23.22 11.85
CA LEU A 156 -26.76 24.57 11.27
C LEU A 156 -27.47 24.59 9.92
N PHE A 157 -27.20 23.64 9.04
CA PHE A 157 -27.50 23.75 7.61
C PHE A 157 -28.46 22.69 7.07
N LYS A 158 -28.88 21.69 7.86
CA LYS A 158 -29.76 20.61 7.42
C LYS A 158 -31.01 21.09 6.71
N HIS A 159 -31.61 22.22 7.15
CA HIS A 159 -32.85 22.73 6.61
C HIS A 159 -32.66 23.66 5.39
N VAL A 160 -31.52 24.23 5.23
CA VAL A 160 -31.20 25.18 4.15
C VAL A 160 -30.34 24.59 3.03
N ALA A 161 -29.58 23.53 3.33
CA ALA A 161 -28.79 22.80 2.37
C ALA A 161 -28.89 21.27 2.60
N PRO A 162 -30.09 20.68 2.43
CA PRO A 162 -30.32 19.27 2.71
C PRO A 162 -29.50 18.34 1.84
N ASP A 163 -29.18 18.70 0.60
CA ASP A 163 -28.38 17.86 -0.31
C ASP A 163 -26.99 17.57 0.22
N TYR A 164 -26.47 18.44 1.10
CA TYR A 164 -25.13 18.35 1.67
C TYR A 164 -25.11 17.94 3.15
N PHE A 165 -26.19 18.25 3.90
CA PHE A 165 -26.23 18.11 5.37
C PHE A 165 -27.46 17.36 5.88
N GLN A 166 -28.02 16.43 5.08
CA GLN A 166 -29.21 15.68 5.46
C GLN A 166 -28.99 14.85 6.74
N ASN A 167 -27.83 14.23 6.85
CA ASN A 167 -27.40 13.39 7.98
C ASN A 167 -25.92 13.53 8.26
N ALA A 168 -25.45 12.86 9.31
CA ALA A 168 -24.05 12.93 9.73
C ALA A 168 -23.06 12.39 8.68
N PHE A 169 -23.45 11.37 7.91
CA PHE A 169 -22.58 10.77 6.90
C PHE A 169 -22.42 11.68 5.68
N ASP A 170 -23.51 12.22 5.15
CA ASP A 170 -23.48 13.16 4.01
C ASP A 170 -22.70 14.43 4.40
N SER A 171 -22.95 14.92 5.62
CA SER A 171 -22.21 16.05 6.16
C SER A 171 -20.70 15.76 6.28
N PHE A 172 -20.34 14.57 6.77
CA PHE A 172 -18.94 14.17 6.88
C PHE A 172 -18.26 14.15 5.50
N TYR A 173 -18.93 13.56 4.50
CA TYR A 173 -18.43 13.54 3.14
C TYR A 173 -18.29 14.97 2.57
N THR A 174 -19.28 15.83 2.79
CA THR A 174 -19.25 17.24 2.35
C THR A 174 -18.11 18.01 3.00
N ILE A 175 -17.94 17.92 4.32
CA ILE A 175 -16.84 18.59 5.03
C ILE A 175 -15.48 18.06 4.58
N PHE A 176 -15.37 16.74 4.36
CA PHE A 176 -14.14 16.14 3.83
C PHE A 176 -13.79 16.68 2.42
N LYS A 177 -14.79 16.81 1.53
CA LYS A 177 -14.63 17.46 0.22
C LYS A 177 -14.15 18.89 0.37
N ILE A 178 -14.77 19.68 1.23
CA ILE A 178 -14.40 21.07 1.49
C ILE A 178 -12.94 21.16 2.00
N PHE A 179 -12.50 20.22 2.84
CA PHE A 179 -11.10 20.16 3.28
C PHE A 179 -10.14 19.82 2.14
N SER A 180 -10.57 19.08 1.14
CA SER A 180 -9.78 18.84 -0.07
C SER A 180 -9.81 20.01 -1.07
N GLY A 181 -10.53 21.09 -0.75
CA GLY A 181 -10.66 22.30 -1.59
C GLY A 181 -11.78 22.21 -2.62
N ASP A 182 -12.68 21.23 -2.51
CA ASP A 182 -13.74 21.00 -3.50
C ASP A 182 -15.14 21.33 -2.95
N GLY A 183 -16.01 21.88 -3.81
CA GLY A 183 -17.45 21.98 -3.61
C GLY A 183 -17.92 23.02 -2.57
N PHE A 184 -17.04 23.82 -1.97
CA PHE A 184 -17.46 24.76 -0.95
C PHE A 184 -18.36 25.87 -1.52
N SER A 185 -18.14 26.30 -2.75
CA SER A 185 -18.96 27.30 -3.44
C SER A 185 -20.41 26.82 -3.66
N ASP A 186 -20.57 25.56 -4.01
CA ASP A 186 -21.89 24.97 -4.33
C ASP A 186 -22.75 24.88 -3.06
N VAL A 187 -22.14 24.47 -1.94
CA VAL A 187 -22.78 24.47 -0.63
C VAL A 187 -23.26 25.87 -0.24
N VAL A 188 -22.39 26.88 -0.38
CA VAL A 188 -22.72 28.27 -0.06
C VAL A 188 -23.83 28.80 -0.98
N SER A 189 -23.83 28.42 -2.27
CA SER A 189 -24.85 28.80 -3.24
C SER A 189 -26.22 28.24 -2.85
N GLN A 190 -26.31 26.96 -2.49
CA GLN A 190 -27.58 26.36 -2.02
C GLN A 190 -28.11 27.03 -0.75
N ILE A 191 -27.21 27.37 0.20
CA ILE A 191 -27.62 28.11 1.40
C ILE A 191 -28.13 29.50 1.03
N GLN A 192 -27.50 30.18 0.09
CA GLN A 192 -27.94 31.53 -0.37
C GLN A 192 -29.32 31.48 -1.01
N GLU A 193 -29.65 30.45 -1.77
CA GLU A 193 -30.92 30.28 -2.42
C GLU A 193 -32.07 30.00 -1.39
N ASN A 194 -31.76 29.31 -0.32
CA ASN A 194 -32.75 28.83 0.64
C ASN A 194 -32.79 29.61 1.98
N SER A 195 -31.98 30.70 2.09
CA SER A 195 -31.87 31.44 3.34
C SER A 195 -31.84 32.95 3.14
N ASN A 196 -31.93 33.71 4.24
CA ASN A 196 -31.81 35.18 4.21
C ASN A 196 -30.34 35.64 4.11
N THR A 197 -30.16 36.93 3.82
CA THR A 197 -28.84 37.54 3.64
C THR A 197 -27.92 37.35 4.86
N ALA A 198 -28.46 37.46 6.07
CA ALA A 198 -27.66 37.32 7.29
C ALA A 198 -27.15 35.87 7.46
N ALA A 199 -27.99 34.86 7.23
CA ALA A 199 -27.59 33.45 7.25
C ALA A 199 -26.57 33.13 6.16
N THR A 200 -26.72 33.71 4.97
CA THR A 200 -25.74 33.58 3.86
C THR A 200 -24.36 34.14 4.23
N VAL A 201 -24.32 35.33 4.86
CA VAL A 201 -23.06 35.92 5.33
C VAL A 201 -22.39 35.05 6.39
N PHE A 202 -23.20 34.56 7.36
CA PHE A 202 -22.71 33.63 8.36
C PHE A 202 -22.14 32.34 7.75
N ALA A 203 -22.83 31.75 6.80
CA ALA A 203 -22.38 30.54 6.09
C ALA A 203 -21.06 30.81 5.34
N LYS A 204 -20.92 31.93 4.65
CA LYS A 204 -19.67 32.29 3.97
C LYS A 204 -18.49 32.38 4.94
N LEU A 205 -18.67 33.05 6.08
CA LEU A 205 -17.64 33.13 7.12
C LEU A 205 -17.32 31.77 7.73
N TYR A 206 -18.34 30.97 8.03
CA TYR A 206 -18.19 29.64 8.58
C TYR A 206 -17.36 28.74 7.65
N PHE A 207 -17.70 28.68 6.36
CA PHE A 207 -16.95 27.84 5.40
C PHE A 207 -15.55 28.38 5.10
N VAL A 208 -15.33 29.68 5.12
CA VAL A 208 -13.96 30.24 5.04
C VAL A 208 -13.11 29.75 6.20
N LEU A 209 -13.64 29.77 7.42
CA LEU A 209 -12.94 29.24 8.61
C LEU A 209 -12.70 27.74 8.51
N ILE A 210 -13.65 26.98 7.99
CA ILE A 210 -13.51 25.54 7.77
C ILE A 210 -12.40 25.26 6.74
N VAL A 211 -12.42 25.92 5.60
CA VAL A 211 -11.36 25.76 4.58
C VAL A 211 -10.00 26.11 5.17
N PHE A 212 -9.91 27.21 5.87
CA PHE A 212 -8.63 27.62 6.49
C PHE A 212 -8.14 26.58 7.51
N SER A 213 -9.01 26.12 8.42
CA SER A 213 -8.62 25.18 9.47
C SER A 213 -8.39 23.74 8.96
N GLY A 214 -9.22 23.28 8.04
CA GLY A 214 -9.15 21.91 7.53
C GLY A 214 -8.17 21.74 6.37
N SER A 215 -8.29 22.58 5.31
CA SER A 215 -7.44 22.48 4.13
C SER A 215 -6.03 22.97 4.41
N ILE A 216 -5.90 24.21 4.88
CA ILE A 216 -4.59 24.85 4.98
C ILE A 216 -3.82 24.31 6.18
N LEU A 217 -4.44 24.31 7.38
CA LEU A 217 -3.75 23.87 8.57
C LEU A 217 -3.79 22.34 8.72
N GLY A 218 -4.97 21.71 8.56
CA GLY A 218 -5.15 20.28 8.81
C GLY A 218 -4.37 19.41 7.83
N LEU A 219 -4.60 19.55 6.52
CA LEU A 219 -3.90 18.76 5.51
C LEU A 219 -2.41 19.07 5.43
N SER A 220 -2.01 20.36 5.61
CA SER A 220 -0.60 20.72 5.64
C SER A 220 0.13 20.10 6.84
N LEU A 221 -0.51 20.01 8.00
CA LEU A 221 0.05 19.35 9.17
C LEU A 221 0.23 17.86 8.93
N VAL A 222 -0.79 17.17 8.40
CA VAL A 222 -0.71 15.74 8.07
C VAL A 222 0.43 15.48 7.09
N ASN A 223 0.52 16.26 6.02
CA ASN A 223 1.58 16.12 5.02
C ASN A 223 2.96 16.37 5.62
N SER A 224 3.12 17.43 6.42
CA SER A 224 4.39 17.78 7.06
C SER A 224 4.88 16.66 7.98
N VAL A 225 4.01 16.11 8.81
CA VAL A 225 4.37 15.03 9.73
C VAL A 225 4.65 13.74 8.97
N PHE A 226 3.88 13.43 7.93
CA PHE A 226 4.14 12.27 7.09
C PHE A 226 5.52 12.35 6.42
N ILE A 227 5.86 13.50 5.83
CA ILE A 227 7.16 13.73 5.19
C ILE A 227 8.29 13.61 6.23
N ASN A 228 8.13 14.25 7.39
CA ASN A 228 9.13 14.20 8.45
C ASN A 228 9.37 12.77 8.93
N GLU A 229 8.32 11.98 9.17
CA GLU A 229 8.42 10.58 9.57
C GLU A 229 9.11 9.73 8.48
N MET A 230 8.78 9.97 7.21
CA MET A 230 9.44 9.30 6.08
C MET A 230 10.93 9.63 6.04
N THR A 231 11.32 10.88 6.24
CA THR A 231 12.73 11.33 6.26
C THR A 231 13.47 10.68 7.41
N THR A 232 12.93 10.69 8.62
CA THR A 232 13.54 10.05 9.79
C THR A 232 13.81 8.56 9.56
N ILE A 233 12.82 7.83 8.97
CA ILE A 233 12.99 6.41 8.65
C ILE A 233 14.07 6.20 7.55
N VAL A 234 14.22 7.14 6.62
CA VAL A 234 15.28 7.09 5.60
C VAL A 234 16.64 7.26 6.26
N ASP A 235 16.80 8.27 7.09
CA ASP A 235 18.05 8.60 7.77
C ASP A 235 18.54 7.45 8.68
N GLU A 236 17.63 6.85 9.49
CA GLU A 236 17.94 5.68 10.32
C GLU A 236 18.43 4.48 9.50
N VAL A 237 17.86 4.26 8.31
CA VAL A 237 18.29 3.15 7.45
C VAL A 237 19.65 3.43 6.83
N ASP A 238 19.92 4.66 6.46
CA ASP A 238 21.21 5.04 5.85
C ASP A 238 22.33 4.99 6.90
N GLU A 239 22.10 5.47 8.12
CA GLU A 239 23.05 5.33 9.24
C GLU A 239 23.37 3.85 9.56
N ASN A 240 22.36 2.97 9.55
CA ASN A 240 22.58 1.54 9.78
C ASN A 240 23.36 0.88 8.63
N ASN A 241 23.15 1.32 7.38
CA ASN A 241 23.94 0.84 6.24
C ASN A 241 25.39 1.30 6.35
N ASP A 242 25.65 2.55 6.73
CA ASP A 242 26.99 3.09 6.89
C ASP A 242 27.78 2.35 7.99
N LYS A 243 27.12 2.06 9.12
CA LYS A 243 27.71 1.23 10.19
C LYS A 243 28.08 -0.17 9.69
N ALA A 244 27.20 -0.82 8.92
CA ALA A 244 27.46 -2.13 8.35
C ALA A 244 28.62 -2.11 7.31
N ILE A 245 28.68 -1.05 6.52
CA ILE A 245 29.79 -0.84 5.55
C ILE A 245 31.13 -0.65 6.29
N ASP A 246 31.15 0.11 7.35
CA ASP A 246 32.37 0.34 8.14
C ASP A 246 32.82 -0.92 8.86
N GLU A 247 31.90 -1.73 9.37
CA GLU A 247 32.22 -3.05 9.94
C GLU A 247 32.80 -4.00 8.88
N LEU A 248 32.24 -4.03 7.67
CA LEU A 248 32.79 -4.79 6.55
C LEU A 248 34.18 -4.32 6.15
N LYS A 249 34.44 -3.01 6.11
CA LYS A 249 35.79 -2.46 5.83
C LYS A 249 36.81 -2.91 6.89
N LEU A 250 36.42 -2.92 8.18
CA LEU A 250 37.27 -3.43 9.26
C LEU A 250 37.59 -4.92 9.09
N GLN A 251 36.59 -5.73 8.73
CA GLN A 251 36.80 -7.16 8.47
C GLN A 251 37.71 -7.41 7.26
N ILE A 252 37.57 -6.64 6.18
CA ILE A 252 38.42 -6.72 5.00
C ILE A 252 39.88 -6.35 5.36
N LYS A 253 40.06 -5.29 6.15
CA LYS A 253 41.39 -4.90 6.60
C LYS A 253 42.05 -5.99 7.44
N ALA A 254 41.32 -6.57 8.39
CA ALA A 254 41.84 -7.67 9.23
C ALA A 254 42.17 -8.93 8.41
N LEU A 255 41.42 -9.20 7.32
CA LEU A 255 41.70 -10.29 6.38
C LEU A 255 43.01 -10.01 5.57
N ASN A 256 43.17 -8.78 5.08
CA ASN A 256 44.36 -8.38 4.36
C ASN A 256 45.61 -8.47 5.25
N ASP A 257 45.54 -7.99 6.48
CA ASP A 257 46.63 -8.09 7.45
C ASP A 257 47.05 -9.56 7.71
N LYS A 258 46.07 -10.47 7.82
CA LYS A 258 46.31 -11.90 7.96
C LYS A 258 46.93 -12.49 6.69
N GLN A 259 46.50 -12.06 5.52
CA GLN A 259 47.04 -12.50 4.25
C GLN A 259 48.53 -12.10 4.11
N ASP A 260 48.88 -10.88 4.50
CA ASP A 260 50.27 -10.39 4.47
C ASP A 260 51.15 -11.19 5.43
N VAL A 261 50.66 -11.53 6.62
CA VAL A 261 51.40 -12.40 7.56
C VAL A 261 51.66 -13.78 6.97
N ILE A 262 50.68 -14.40 6.34
CA ILE A 262 50.81 -15.71 5.69
C ILE A 262 51.80 -15.62 4.51
N LEU A 263 51.73 -14.57 3.72
CA LEU A 263 52.63 -14.35 2.60
C LEU A 263 54.11 -14.23 3.05
N ASN A 264 54.35 -13.47 4.12
CA ASN A 264 55.67 -13.31 4.72
C ASN A 264 56.19 -14.65 5.27
N GLN A 265 55.36 -15.44 5.95
CA GLN A 265 55.75 -16.77 6.43
C GLN A 265 56.07 -17.73 5.29
N LEU A 266 55.31 -17.72 4.20
CA LEU A 266 55.58 -18.53 3.01
C LEU A 266 56.90 -18.11 2.35
N THR A 267 57.19 -16.83 2.26
CA THR A 267 58.43 -16.30 1.69
C THR A 267 59.62 -16.76 2.51
N GLN A 268 59.55 -16.67 3.85
CA GLN A 268 60.60 -17.17 4.74
C GLN A 268 60.85 -18.67 4.58
N LEU A 269 59.78 -19.47 4.55
CA LEU A 269 59.90 -20.93 4.34
C LEU A 269 60.54 -21.30 2.99
N MET A 270 60.28 -20.51 1.93
CA MET A 270 60.89 -20.71 0.64
C MET A 270 62.39 -20.33 0.62
N GLU A 271 62.81 -19.27 1.33
CA GLU A 271 64.19 -18.87 1.50
C GLU A 271 65.00 -19.91 2.30
N ASP A 272 64.41 -20.40 3.42
CA ASP A 272 65.03 -21.45 4.22
C ASP A 272 65.27 -22.76 3.44
N LYS A 273 64.29 -23.13 2.60
CA LYS A 273 64.41 -24.31 1.74
C LYS A 273 65.46 -24.15 0.65
N LYS A 274 65.68 -22.94 0.14
CA LYS A 274 66.65 -22.62 -0.86
C LYS A 274 68.04 -22.61 -0.27
N ASN A 275 68.25 -22.29 1.01
CA ASN A 275 69.54 -22.30 1.73
C ASN A 275 69.98 -23.70 2.21
N GLN A 276 69.05 -24.70 2.19
CA GLN A 276 69.28 -26.09 2.58
C GLN A 276 69.57 -27.00 1.37
N SER A 277 69.43 -26.54 0.16
CA SER A 277 69.74 -27.25 -1.09
C SER A 277 71.05 -26.76 -1.71
#